data_13764f5e11ea559c12c084420a89303c
#
_entry.id   13764f5e11ea559c12c084420a89303c
#
_cell.length_a   1.000
_cell.length_b   1.000
_cell.length_c   1.000
_cell.angle_alpha   90.00
_cell.angle_beta   90.00
_cell.angle_gamma   90.00
#
_symmetry.space_group_name_H-M   'P 1'
#
loop_
_entity.id
_entity.type
_entity.pdbx_description
1 polymer ?
#
loop_
_entity_poly.entity_id
_entity_poly.type
_entity_poly.pdbx_seq_one_letter_code
_entity_poly.pdbx_strand_id
1 'polypeptide(L)'
;MKSLLYFLLALVLFSCSKKNEPLKPDSIYNLASEWEKQDGGKITFSDFQGKVIVTTMIFTSCKTACPKLTDEMRNISKKVGNVDPDEIQYVLISIDPETDTPEVMKAYLDLNKFDDKKWTFIRSTEAETRELANIMAVKYKEISPIEFSHSNIIS
;
A
#
# COMPACT_ATOMS: atom_id res chain seq x y z
N MET A 1 22.70 28.64 -39.86
CA MET A 1 21.46 27.88 -39.73
C MET A 1 21.68 26.38 -39.54
N LYS A 2 22.63 25.73 -40.23
CA LYS A 2 22.91 24.29 -40.06
C LYS A 2 23.48 23.95 -38.66
N SER A 3 24.28 24.81 -38.06
CA SER A 3 24.89 24.59 -36.74
C SER A 3 23.87 24.60 -35.59
N LEU A 4 22.81 25.42 -35.68
CA LEU A 4 21.74 25.53 -34.72
C LEU A 4 20.87 24.24 -34.72
N LEU A 5 20.71 23.62 -35.88
CA LEU A 5 19.92 22.38 -36.03
C LEU A 5 20.59 21.19 -35.35
N TYR A 6 21.94 21.10 -35.39
CA TYR A 6 22.68 20.04 -34.70
C TYR A 6 22.68 20.22 -33.18
N PHE A 7 22.61 21.46 -32.68
CA PHE A 7 22.52 21.74 -31.24
C PHE A 7 21.14 21.37 -30.69
N LEU A 8 20.06 21.58 -31.45
CA LEU A 8 18.71 21.16 -31.09
C LEU A 8 18.56 19.63 -31.12
N LEU A 9 19.22 18.94 -32.04
CA LEU A 9 19.15 17.47 -32.15
C LEU A 9 19.91 16.77 -31.00
N ALA A 10 20.96 17.40 -30.46
CA ALA A 10 21.71 16.86 -29.34
C ALA A 10 20.96 16.94 -27.97
N LEU A 11 19.99 17.86 -27.84
CA LEU A 11 19.20 18.01 -26.61
C LEU A 11 18.13 16.92 -26.43
N VAL A 12 17.76 16.21 -27.47
CA VAL A 12 16.68 15.19 -27.43
C VAL A 12 17.15 13.85 -26.87
N LEU A 13 18.46 13.64 -26.70
CA LEU A 13 19.03 12.35 -26.29
C LEU A 13 19.24 12.21 -24.77
N PHE A 14 18.93 13.23 -23.96
CA PHE A 14 18.90 13.12 -22.51
C PHE A 14 17.50 12.78 -21.99
N SER A 15 16.85 11.81 -22.58
CA SER A 15 15.73 11.15 -21.92
C SER A 15 16.34 10.24 -20.83
N CYS A 16 16.33 10.69 -19.59
CA CYS A 16 16.61 9.83 -18.44
C CYS A 16 15.54 8.74 -18.39
N SER A 17 15.78 7.63 -19.09
CA SER A 17 15.09 6.39 -18.82
C SER A 17 15.46 5.98 -17.39
N LYS A 18 14.50 6.04 -16.45
CA LYS A 18 14.65 5.34 -15.15
C LYS A 18 14.96 3.89 -15.49
N LYS A 19 16.20 3.46 -15.29
CA LYS A 19 16.56 2.06 -15.36
C LYS A 19 15.69 1.34 -14.33
N ASN A 20 14.74 0.56 -14.80
CA ASN A 20 14.09 -0.44 -13.95
C ASN A 20 15.19 -1.45 -13.58
N GLU A 21 15.80 -1.28 -12.42
CA GLU A 21 16.67 -2.32 -11.87
C GLU A 21 15.84 -3.60 -11.71
N PRO A 22 16.37 -4.76 -12.05
CA PRO A 22 15.67 -6.01 -11.84
C PRO A 22 15.35 -6.15 -10.35
N LEU A 23 14.11 -6.50 -10.03
CA LEU A 23 13.68 -6.74 -8.66
C LEU A 23 14.54 -7.85 -8.03
N LYS A 24 14.91 -7.66 -6.77
CA LYS A 24 15.56 -8.73 -6.00
C LYS A 24 14.58 -9.91 -5.87
N PRO A 25 15.08 -11.16 -5.86
CA PRO A 25 14.21 -12.34 -5.75
C PRO A 25 13.29 -12.34 -4.52
N ASP A 26 13.71 -11.73 -3.43
CA ASP A 26 13.00 -11.59 -2.15
C ASP A 26 12.14 -10.31 -2.04
N SER A 27 11.94 -9.61 -3.16
CA SER A 27 11.13 -8.39 -3.16
C SER A 27 9.65 -8.71 -3.02
N ILE A 28 8.96 -7.96 -2.16
CA ILE A 28 7.50 -7.99 -2.01
C ILE A 28 6.76 -7.71 -3.33
N TYR A 29 7.37 -6.97 -4.25
CA TYR A 29 6.80 -6.66 -5.57
C TYR A 29 6.74 -7.87 -6.50
N ASN A 30 7.38 -9.01 -6.14
CA ASN A 30 7.27 -10.27 -6.87
C ASN A 30 6.02 -11.09 -6.50
N LEU A 31 5.26 -10.66 -5.48
CA LEU A 31 4.01 -11.31 -5.12
C LEU A 31 3.00 -11.22 -6.26
N ALA A 32 2.56 -12.38 -6.73
CA ALA A 32 1.60 -12.51 -7.81
C ALA A 32 0.14 -12.39 -7.34
N SER A 33 -0.09 -12.29 -6.03
CA SER A 33 -1.43 -12.19 -5.45
C SER A 33 -2.15 -10.93 -5.90
N GLU A 34 -3.42 -11.09 -6.26
CA GLU A 34 -4.31 -9.99 -6.63
C GLU A 34 -5.10 -9.53 -5.41
N TRP A 35 -5.16 -8.23 -5.22
CA TRP A 35 -5.83 -7.58 -4.10
C TRP A 35 -6.97 -6.69 -4.61
N GLU A 36 -8.05 -6.64 -3.87
CA GLU A 36 -9.18 -5.76 -4.14
C GLU A 36 -9.08 -4.51 -3.27
N LYS A 37 -9.20 -3.34 -3.91
CA LYS A 37 -9.16 -2.03 -3.25
C LYS A 37 -10.53 -1.61 -2.71
N GLN A 38 -10.55 -0.58 -1.87
CA GLN A 38 -11.75 0.06 -1.34
C GLN A 38 -12.72 0.59 -2.41
N ASP A 39 -12.28 0.77 -3.64
CA ASP A 39 -13.12 1.20 -4.78
C ASP A 39 -13.58 0.03 -5.67
N GLY A 40 -13.28 -1.22 -5.26
CA GLY A 40 -13.56 -2.43 -6.02
C GLY A 40 -12.56 -2.72 -7.14
N GLY A 41 -11.61 -1.82 -7.37
CA GLY A 41 -10.54 -2.04 -8.35
C GLY A 41 -9.55 -3.11 -7.89
N LYS A 42 -8.85 -3.71 -8.85
CA LYS A 42 -7.83 -4.72 -8.59
C LYS A 42 -6.43 -4.10 -8.60
N ILE A 43 -5.54 -4.63 -7.78
CA ILE A 43 -4.16 -4.19 -7.66
C ILE A 43 -3.27 -5.37 -7.27
N THR A 44 -2.01 -5.31 -7.66
CA THR A 44 -0.94 -6.22 -7.23
C THR A 44 0.16 -5.44 -6.54
N PHE A 45 1.05 -6.10 -5.80
CA PHE A 45 2.17 -5.38 -5.20
C PHE A 45 3.13 -4.79 -6.25
N SER A 46 3.18 -5.34 -7.46
CA SER A 46 3.97 -4.77 -8.57
C SER A 46 3.51 -3.37 -9.00
N ASP A 47 2.23 -3.01 -8.77
CA ASP A 47 1.69 -1.69 -9.08
C ASP A 47 2.23 -0.59 -8.16
N PHE A 48 2.81 -0.97 -7.03
CA PHE A 48 3.50 -0.06 -6.12
C PHE A 48 5.02 0.05 -6.41
N GLN A 49 5.52 -0.62 -7.44
CA GLN A 49 6.95 -0.60 -7.74
C GLN A 49 7.44 0.83 -7.99
N GLY A 50 8.55 1.17 -7.36
CA GLY A 50 9.15 2.51 -7.43
C GLY A 50 8.60 3.50 -6.41
N LYS A 51 7.64 3.10 -5.59
CA LYS A 51 7.11 3.88 -4.45
C LYS A 51 7.62 3.32 -3.13
N VAL A 52 7.68 4.18 -2.13
CA VAL A 52 7.79 3.74 -0.73
C VAL A 52 6.40 3.36 -0.25
N ILE A 53 6.24 2.14 0.23
CA ILE A 53 4.98 1.68 0.83
C ILE A 53 5.13 1.74 2.35
N VAL A 54 4.25 2.49 3.01
CA VAL A 54 4.08 2.44 4.47
C VAL A 54 2.81 1.66 4.75
N THR A 55 2.93 0.53 5.41
CA THR A 55 1.81 -0.41 5.52
C THR A 55 1.61 -0.96 6.92
N THR A 56 0.37 -1.31 7.24
CA THR A 56 0.00 -2.08 8.44
C THR A 56 -1.18 -2.98 8.14
N MET A 57 -1.27 -4.07 8.88
CA MET A 57 -2.39 -5.01 8.81
C MET A 57 -3.39 -4.71 9.92
N ILE A 58 -4.66 -4.52 9.55
CA ILE A 58 -5.76 -4.15 10.45
C ILE A 58 -7.05 -4.86 10.05
N PHE A 59 -8.09 -4.67 10.85
CA PHE A 59 -9.48 -4.98 10.47
C PHE A 59 -10.41 -3.87 10.96
N THR A 60 -11.45 -3.58 10.21
CA THR A 60 -12.27 -2.36 10.44
C THR A 60 -13.07 -2.40 11.74
N SER A 61 -13.49 -3.58 12.18
CA SER A 61 -14.27 -3.77 13.41
C SER A 61 -13.44 -3.66 14.71
N CYS A 62 -12.12 -3.57 14.61
CA CYS A 62 -11.21 -3.42 15.76
C CYS A 62 -11.41 -2.07 16.46
N LYS A 63 -11.66 -2.13 17.77
CA LYS A 63 -11.92 -0.93 18.58
C LYS A 63 -10.74 -0.45 19.44
N THR A 64 -9.62 -1.18 19.42
CA THR A 64 -8.50 -0.94 20.35
C THR A 64 -7.17 -0.67 19.67
N ALA A 65 -6.57 -1.67 19.05
CA ALA A 65 -5.23 -1.58 18.48
C ALA A 65 -5.20 -0.89 17.11
N CYS A 66 -6.14 -1.23 16.21
CA CYS A 66 -6.15 -0.69 14.84
C CYS A 66 -6.31 0.83 14.78
N PRO A 67 -7.18 1.49 15.59
CA PRO A 67 -7.21 2.95 15.62
C PRO A 67 -5.87 3.58 15.99
N LYS A 68 -5.11 2.98 16.93
CA LYS A 68 -3.78 3.47 17.31
C LYS A 68 -2.78 3.33 16.17
N LEU A 69 -2.77 2.16 15.49
CA LEU A 69 -1.88 1.92 14.34
C LEU A 69 -2.16 2.91 13.20
N THR A 70 -3.42 3.13 12.88
CA THR A 70 -3.79 4.08 11.81
C THR A 70 -3.49 5.53 12.20
N ASP A 71 -3.59 5.89 13.47
CA ASP A 71 -3.17 7.20 13.96
C ASP A 71 -1.64 7.38 13.91
N GLU A 72 -0.88 6.33 14.21
CA GLU A 72 0.58 6.36 14.05
C GLU A 72 0.98 6.52 12.58
N MET A 73 0.36 5.78 11.65
CA MET A 73 0.56 5.95 10.22
C MET A 73 0.21 7.38 9.77
N ARG A 74 -0.89 7.95 10.27
CA ARG A 74 -1.27 9.35 10.01
C ARG A 74 -0.20 10.31 10.52
N ASN A 75 0.37 10.06 11.69
CA ASN A 75 1.45 10.88 12.23
C ASN A 75 2.73 10.76 11.38
N ILE A 76 3.06 9.58 10.87
CA ILE A 76 4.15 9.38 9.91
C ILE A 76 3.86 10.21 8.66
N SER A 77 2.67 10.10 8.08
CA SER A 77 2.27 10.85 6.89
C SER A 77 2.40 12.37 7.09
N LYS A 78 1.98 12.90 8.26
CA LYS A 78 2.14 14.31 8.59
C LYS A 78 3.60 14.74 8.71
N LYS A 79 4.46 13.91 9.31
CA LYS A 79 5.90 14.20 9.46
C LYS A 79 6.64 14.16 8.13
N VAL A 80 6.27 13.24 7.25
CA VAL A 80 6.80 13.15 5.88
C VAL A 80 6.39 14.37 5.06
N GLY A 81 5.21 14.94 5.34
CA GLY A 81 4.73 16.15 4.70
C GLY A 81 4.03 15.90 3.36
N ASN A 82 4.07 16.93 2.50
CA ASN A 82 3.37 16.87 1.22
C ASN A 82 4.26 16.27 0.12
N VAL A 83 4.43 14.94 0.17
CA VAL A 83 5.14 14.16 -0.85
C VAL A 83 4.15 13.68 -1.91
N ASP A 84 4.63 13.55 -3.15
CA ASP A 84 3.84 13.07 -4.27
C ASP A 84 3.30 11.64 -3.97
N PRO A 85 2.00 11.36 -4.23
CA PRO A 85 1.47 10.01 -4.14
C PRO A 85 2.17 8.98 -5.02
N ASP A 86 2.91 9.42 -6.03
CA ASP A 86 3.75 8.56 -6.87
C ASP A 86 5.09 8.19 -6.22
N GLU A 87 5.47 8.86 -5.13
CA GLU A 87 6.68 8.54 -4.37
C GLU A 87 6.38 7.72 -3.11
N ILE A 88 5.23 7.98 -2.45
CA ILE A 88 4.83 7.31 -1.21
C ILE A 88 3.35 6.93 -1.24
N GLN A 89 3.05 5.69 -0.80
CA GLN A 89 1.69 5.19 -0.59
C GLN A 89 1.54 4.63 0.82
N TYR A 90 0.41 4.93 1.45
CA TYR A 90 0.00 4.36 2.74
C TYR A 90 -1.02 3.26 2.47
N VAL A 91 -0.68 2.03 2.80
CA VAL A 91 -1.49 0.85 2.45
C VAL A 91 -1.98 0.18 3.73
N LEU A 92 -3.28 0.17 3.93
CA LEU A 92 -3.94 -0.65 4.94
C LEU A 92 -4.28 -2.00 4.33
N ILE A 93 -4.03 -3.08 5.05
CA ILE A 93 -4.26 -4.44 4.58
C ILE A 93 -5.21 -5.11 5.55
N SER A 94 -6.34 -5.61 5.05
CA SER A 94 -7.31 -6.32 5.88
C SER A 94 -6.79 -7.69 6.28
N ILE A 95 -6.96 -8.05 7.57
CA ILE A 95 -6.82 -9.42 8.09
C ILE A 95 -8.16 -10.12 8.29
N ASP A 96 -9.26 -9.43 7.98
CA ASP A 96 -10.63 -9.95 8.03
C ASP A 96 -11.34 -9.71 6.67
N PRO A 97 -10.87 -10.37 5.59
CA PRO A 97 -11.33 -10.08 4.24
C PRO A 97 -12.81 -10.44 4.01
N GLU A 98 -13.43 -11.25 4.85
CA GLU A 98 -14.85 -11.58 4.74
C GLU A 98 -15.72 -10.41 5.20
N THR A 99 -15.34 -9.73 6.26
CA THR A 99 -16.08 -8.59 6.83
C THR A 99 -15.72 -7.27 6.16
N ASP A 100 -14.45 -7.07 5.84
CA ASP A 100 -13.93 -5.83 5.26
C ASP A 100 -14.18 -5.78 3.74
N THR A 101 -15.47 -5.65 3.35
CA THR A 101 -15.84 -5.46 1.92
C THR A 101 -15.31 -4.12 1.39
N PRO A 102 -15.25 -3.91 0.05
CA PRO A 102 -14.85 -2.62 -0.51
C PRO A 102 -15.61 -1.43 0.09
N GLU A 103 -16.93 -1.57 0.27
CA GLU A 103 -17.79 -0.54 0.85
C GLU A 103 -17.40 -0.24 2.31
N VAL A 104 -17.10 -1.29 3.10
CA VAL A 104 -16.66 -1.15 4.50
C VAL A 104 -15.30 -0.50 4.59
N MET A 105 -14.35 -0.92 3.74
CA MET A 105 -13.02 -0.32 3.64
C MET A 105 -13.11 1.16 3.22
N LYS A 106 -13.95 1.49 2.24
CA LYS A 106 -14.18 2.88 1.82
C LYS A 106 -14.76 3.72 2.94
N ALA A 107 -15.79 3.22 3.62
CA ALA A 107 -16.40 3.91 4.77
C ALA A 107 -15.36 4.15 5.89
N TYR A 108 -14.45 3.20 6.12
CA TYR A 108 -13.37 3.35 7.09
C TYR A 108 -12.41 4.49 6.71
N LEU A 109 -11.99 4.57 5.45
CA LEU A 109 -11.13 5.65 4.97
C LEU A 109 -11.82 7.02 5.09
N ASP A 110 -13.09 7.12 4.71
CA ASP A 110 -13.88 8.35 4.78
C ASP A 110 -14.07 8.83 6.23
N LEU A 111 -14.42 7.91 7.13
CA LEU A 111 -14.59 8.21 8.56
C LEU A 111 -13.28 8.75 9.18
N ASN A 112 -12.15 8.18 8.77
CA ASN A 112 -10.84 8.58 9.22
C ASN A 112 -10.28 9.79 8.44
N LYS A 113 -10.99 10.30 7.43
CA LYS A 113 -10.58 11.42 6.57
C LYS A 113 -9.22 11.17 5.90
N PHE A 114 -9.02 9.96 5.43
CA PHE A 114 -7.84 9.59 4.65
C PHE A 114 -8.04 10.00 3.18
N ASP A 115 -7.01 10.58 2.58
CA ASP A 115 -7.01 10.99 1.18
C ASP A 115 -6.81 9.76 0.27
N ASP A 116 -7.79 9.41 -0.55
CA ASP A 116 -7.76 8.27 -1.46
C ASP A 116 -6.60 8.29 -2.47
N LYS A 117 -5.96 9.45 -2.68
CA LYS A 117 -4.78 9.54 -3.54
C LYS A 117 -3.53 8.99 -2.85
N LYS A 118 -3.44 9.12 -1.54
CA LYS A 118 -2.30 8.70 -0.73
C LYS A 118 -2.53 7.43 0.06
N TRP A 119 -3.80 7.10 0.32
CA TRP A 119 -4.19 5.97 1.15
C TRP A 119 -4.97 4.95 0.33
N THR A 120 -4.56 3.70 0.44
CA THR A 120 -5.24 2.57 -0.18
C THR A 120 -5.53 1.53 0.89
N PHE A 121 -6.74 0.99 0.89
CA PHE A 121 -7.10 -0.14 1.74
C PHE A 121 -7.38 -1.33 0.83
N ILE A 122 -6.69 -2.44 1.07
CA ILE A 122 -6.75 -3.64 0.24
C ILE A 122 -7.13 -4.87 1.05
N ARG A 123 -7.80 -5.80 0.37
CA ARG A 123 -8.11 -7.15 0.88
C ARG A 123 -7.82 -8.20 -0.17
N SER A 124 -7.63 -9.44 0.23
CA SER A 124 -7.53 -10.58 -0.67
C SER A 124 -8.16 -11.82 -0.03
N THR A 125 -7.83 -13.01 -0.51
CA THR A 125 -8.23 -14.26 0.15
C THR A 125 -7.51 -14.41 1.49
N GLU A 126 -8.06 -15.24 2.39
CA GLU A 126 -7.39 -15.56 3.65
C GLU A 126 -5.99 -16.16 3.43
N ALA A 127 -5.83 -17.01 2.41
CA ALA A 127 -4.54 -17.64 2.08
C ALA A 127 -3.49 -16.62 1.69
N GLU A 128 -3.81 -15.69 0.79
CA GLU A 128 -2.91 -14.62 0.34
C GLU A 128 -2.61 -13.61 1.44
N THR A 129 -3.62 -13.27 2.26
CA THR A 129 -3.44 -12.42 3.44
C THR A 129 -2.47 -13.06 4.43
N ARG A 130 -2.56 -14.36 4.64
CA ARG A 130 -1.66 -15.10 5.53
C ARG A 130 -0.24 -15.22 4.98
N GLU A 131 -0.10 -15.42 3.66
CA GLU A 131 1.20 -15.39 2.98
C GLU A 131 1.90 -14.03 3.17
N LEU A 132 1.20 -12.95 2.89
CA LEU A 132 1.72 -11.60 3.08
C LEU A 132 2.09 -11.31 4.54
N ALA A 133 1.23 -11.72 5.49
CA ALA A 133 1.50 -11.57 6.91
C ALA A 133 2.81 -12.27 7.33
N ASN A 134 3.07 -13.48 6.79
CA ASN A 134 4.30 -14.19 7.05
C ASN A 134 5.53 -13.45 6.50
N ILE A 135 5.43 -12.91 5.29
CA ILE A 135 6.51 -12.13 4.66
C ILE A 135 6.81 -10.87 5.48
N MET A 136 5.77 -10.20 5.98
CA MET A 136 5.89 -8.99 6.80
C MET A 136 6.21 -9.28 8.29
N ALA A 137 6.38 -10.55 8.67
CA ALA A 137 6.55 -11.00 10.05
C ALA A 137 5.39 -10.57 11.00
N VAL A 138 4.21 -10.36 10.44
CA VAL A 138 2.98 -10.08 11.20
C VAL A 138 2.32 -11.39 11.59
N LYS A 139 2.08 -11.56 12.89
CA LYS A 139 1.31 -12.71 13.41
C LYS A 139 -0.10 -12.25 13.70
N TYR A 140 -1.09 -12.97 13.19
CA TYR A 140 -2.48 -12.77 13.57
C TYR A 140 -3.21 -14.10 13.74
N LYS A 141 -4.21 -14.08 14.60
CA LYS A 141 -5.09 -15.23 14.86
C LYS A 141 -6.49 -14.72 15.16
N GLU A 142 -7.46 -15.26 14.48
CA GLU A 142 -8.87 -15.10 14.84
C GLU A 142 -9.14 -15.74 16.20
N ILE A 143 -9.75 -14.99 17.13
CA ILE A 143 -10.17 -15.46 18.45
C ILE A 143 -11.67 -15.69 18.45
N SER A 144 -12.42 -14.84 17.76
CA SER A 144 -13.86 -14.95 17.52
C SER A 144 -14.21 -14.21 16.21
N PRO A 145 -15.43 -14.35 15.66
CA PRO A 145 -15.83 -13.70 14.41
C PRO A 145 -15.68 -12.15 14.39
N ILE A 146 -15.45 -11.54 15.54
CA ILE A 146 -15.31 -10.08 15.67
C ILE A 146 -14.02 -9.67 16.37
N GLU A 147 -13.14 -10.63 16.67
CA GLU A 147 -11.92 -10.35 17.46
C GLU A 147 -10.72 -11.13 16.93
N PHE A 148 -9.66 -10.40 16.63
CA PHE A 148 -8.37 -10.94 16.22
C PHE A 148 -7.28 -10.50 17.20
N SER A 149 -6.37 -11.41 17.51
CA SER A 149 -5.07 -11.06 18.09
C SER A 149 -4.08 -10.86 16.95
N HIS A 150 -3.39 -9.74 16.92
CA HIS A 150 -2.38 -9.47 15.88
C HIS A 150 -1.20 -8.66 16.41
N SER A 151 -0.06 -8.78 15.71
CA SER A 151 1.10 -7.94 15.96
C SER A 151 0.82 -6.50 15.50
N ASN A 152 1.22 -5.53 16.32
CA ASN A 152 1.07 -4.11 16.00
C ASN A 152 2.35 -3.63 15.29
N ILE A 153 2.44 -3.84 13.98
CA ILE A 153 3.61 -3.52 13.16
C ILE A 153 3.20 -2.55 12.06
N ILE A 154 4.02 -1.52 11.88
CA ILE A 154 4.02 -0.65 10.70
C ILE A 154 5.35 -0.95 9.97
N SER A 155 5.27 -1.30 8.71
CA SER A 155 6.38 -1.66 7.83
C SER A 155 6.57 -0.65 6.71
#